data_1c99352d6be7d17cf0947696851323e7
#
_entry.id   1c99352d6be7d17cf0947696851323e7
#
_cell.length_a   1.000
_cell.length_b   1.000
_cell.length_c   1.000
_cell.angle_alpha   90.00
_cell.angle_beta   90.00
_cell.angle_gamma   90.00
#
_symmetry.space_group_name_H-M   'P 1'
#
loop_
_entity.id
_entity.type
_entity.pdbx_description
1 polymer ?
#
loop_
_entity_poly.entity_id
_entity_poly.type
_entity_poly.pdbx_seq_one_letter_code
_entity_poly.pdbx_strand_id
1 'polypeptide(L)'
;MSDKVILNKLFLFLFLIFLNKVSSAENIYIGVASNFIGPIKIIKEYFENKTSHDIIVTSGSSGSLYSQIINGAPLDIFLSGDQKLPKKLENNSKGIAGTRFTYAKGQLQLWSSNKSLLHKKFPEVLNSTIIKYIGIGNPKFVPYGFAANEVLQKLGLLEQLRSKLILGKNINQVFVMGYFRNLDLAFVAKSDVIIKNHDQKGRAWDIAQNLYSPIKQDAIMLVPGKKKNSVKDFLNFLSSDSIKNKIRSLGYIVD
;
A
#
# COMPACT_ATOMS: atom_id res chain seq x y z
N MET A 1 12.93 53.76 -38.61
CA MET A 1 12.26 52.48 -38.99
C MET A 1 12.83 51.25 -38.26
N SER A 2 14.00 51.37 -37.65
CA SER A 2 14.72 50.30 -36.95
C SER A 2 14.13 49.95 -35.56
N ASP A 3 13.75 50.94 -34.76
CA ASP A 3 13.37 50.76 -33.35
C ASP A 3 12.03 50.03 -33.16
N LYS A 4 11.05 50.27 -34.03
CA LYS A 4 9.74 49.55 -34.00
C LYS A 4 9.87 48.05 -34.32
N VAL A 5 10.82 47.68 -35.18
CA VAL A 5 11.05 46.29 -35.54
C VAL A 5 11.74 45.51 -34.39
N ILE A 6 12.65 46.20 -33.67
CA ILE A 6 13.33 45.64 -32.49
C ILE A 6 12.31 45.46 -31.34
N LEU A 7 11.47 46.46 -31.09
CA LEU A 7 10.46 46.42 -30.05
C LEU A 7 9.41 45.30 -30.30
N ASN A 8 8.98 45.11 -31.56
CA ASN A 8 8.07 44.04 -31.91
C ASN A 8 8.69 42.66 -31.77
N LYS A 9 9.98 42.50 -32.11
CA LYS A 9 10.71 41.22 -31.89
C LYS A 9 10.91 40.94 -30.43
N LEU A 10 11.19 41.95 -29.60
CA LEU A 10 11.33 41.80 -28.16
C LEU A 10 9.98 41.41 -27.51
N PHE A 11 8.88 42.00 -27.97
CA PHE A 11 7.54 41.71 -27.48
C PHE A 11 7.08 40.31 -27.90
N LEU A 12 7.43 39.86 -29.10
CA LEU A 12 7.16 38.48 -29.58
C LEU A 12 8.01 37.48 -28.83
N PHE A 13 9.25 37.79 -28.48
CA PHE A 13 10.13 36.92 -27.69
C PHE A 13 9.68 36.84 -26.23
N LEU A 14 9.23 37.93 -25.61
CA LEU A 14 8.61 37.91 -24.28
C LEU A 14 7.27 37.16 -24.26
N PHE A 15 6.46 37.26 -25.31
CA PHE A 15 5.21 36.50 -25.42
C PHE A 15 5.41 34.99 -25.57
N LEU A 16 6.50 34.57 -26.24
CA LEU A 16 6.90 33.17 -26.35
C LEU A 16 7.42 32.55 -25.03
N ILE A 17 7.98 33.38 -24.13
CA ILE A 17 8.44 32.92 -22.82
C ILE A 17 7.25 32.69 -21.85
N PHE A 18 6.11 33.36 -22.07
CA PHE A 18 4.88 33.17 -21.28
C PHE A 18 4.00 32.01 -21.74
N LEU A 19 4.37 31.25 -22.77
CA LEU A 19 3.83 29.92 -23.07
C LEU A 19 4.43 28.87 -22.12
N ASN A 20 4.48 29.20 -20.81
CA ASN A 20 4.58 28.14 -19.81
C ASN A 20 3.40 27.21 -20.05
N LYS A 21 3.69 25.95 -20.36
CA LYS A 21 2.69 24.88 -20.36
C LYS A 21 1.95 24.98 -19.03
N VAL A 22 0.76 25.57 -19.03
CA VAL A 22 -0.18 25.42 -17.93
C VAL A 22 -0.42 23.90 -17.88
N SER A 23 0.30 23.23 -17.00
CA SER A 23 0.03 21.83 -16.73
C SER A 23 -1.40 21.78 -16.21
N SER A 24 -2.33 21.34 -17.03
CA SER A 24 -3.71 21.16 -16.62
C SER A 24 -3.72 20.24 -15.41
N ALA A 25 -4.40 20.65 -14.36
CA ALA A 25 -4.65 19.80 -13.21
C ALA A 25 -5.33 18.50 -13.67
N GLU A 26 -4.79 17.37 -13.32
CA GLU A 26 -5.34 16.04 -13.64
C GLU A 26 -5.61 15.26 -12.38
N ASN A 27 -6.72 14.54 -12.36
CA ASN A 27 -7.02 13.57 -11.31
C ASN A 27 -6.33 12.24 -11.62
N ILE A 28 -5.59 11.70 -10.63
CA ILE A 28 -4.95 10.39 -10.69
C ILE A 28 -5.73 9.43 -9.80
N TYR A 29 -6.36 8.42 -10.39
CA TYR A 29 -7.14 7.41 -9.67
C TYR A 29 -6.26 6.21 -9.32
N ILE A 30 -6.02 6.00 -8.03
CA ILE A 30 -5.11 4.96 -7.55
C ILE A 30 -5.86 3.90 -6.75
N GLY A 31 -5.79 2.64 -7.19
CA GLY A 31 -6.19 1.49 -6.40
C GLY A 31 -5.06 1.07 -5.45
N VAL A 32 -5.30 1.10 -4.15
CA VAL A 32 -4.27 0.87 -3.14
C VAL A 32 -4.62 -0.28 -2.22
N ALA A 33 -3.72 -1.26 -2.11
CA ALA A 33 -3.84 -2.31 -1.11
C ALA A 33 -3.91 -1.72 0.30
N SER A 34 -4.84 -2.20 1.11
CA SER A 34 -5.23 -1.57 2.38
C SER A 34 -4.11 -1.42 3.40
N ASN A 35 -3.06 -2.26 3.33
CA ASN A 35 -1.87 -2.11 4.16
C ASN A 35 -1.10 -0.80 3.88
N PHE A 36 -1.26 -0.24 2.67
CA PHE A 36 -0.55 0.96 2.24
C PHE A 36 -1.42 2.24 2.31
N ILE A 37 -2.65 2.14 2.88
CA ILE A 37 -3.57 3.29 2.97
C ILE A 37 -3.03 4.43 3.85
N GLY A 38 -2.33 4.12 4.92
CA GLY A 38 -1.67 5.12 5.76
C GLY A 38 -0.52 5.80 5.02
N PRO A 39 0.46 5.06 4.47
CA PRO A 39 1.54 5.62 3.67
C PRO A 39 1.07 6.46 2.48
N ILE A 40 0.09 5.98 1.70
CA ILE A 40 -0.35 6.72 0.51
C ILE A 40 -0.98 8.06 0.85
N LYS A 41 -1.65 8.22 1.99
CA LYS A 41 -2.18 9.51 2.44
C LYS A 41 -1.05 10.53 2.61
N ILE A 42 0.04 10.13 3.26
CA ILE A 42 1.22 10.97 3.47
C ILE A 42 1.89 11.29 2.12
N ILE A 43 2.09 10.29 1.26
CA ILE A 43 2.71 10.46 -0.06
C ILE A 43 1.86 11.37 -0.95
N LYS A 44 0.54 11.21 -0.91
CA LYS A 44 -0.44 12.08 -1.58
C LYS A 44 -0.22 13.55 -1.23
N GLU A 45 -0.21 13.88 0.06
CA GLU A 45 0.03 15.25 0.53
C GLU A 45 1.36 15.82 0.01
N TYR A 46 2.44 15.03 0.04
CA TYR A 46 3.74 15.46 -0.50
C TYR A 46 3.71 15.68 -2.02
N PHE A 47 2.95 14.89 -2.77
CA PHE A 47 2.84 15.01 -4.22
C PHE A 47 1.97 16.20 -4.62
N GLU A 48 0.79 16.32 -4.02
CA GLU A 48 -0.16 17.40 -4.29
C GLU A 48 0.40 18.79 -3.92
N ASN A 49 1.19 18.88 -2.85
CA ASN A 49 1.90 20.12 -2.49
C ASN A 49 3.00 20.53 -3.48
N LYS A 50 3.47 19.62 -4.33
CA LYS A 50 4.53 19.88 -5.32
C LYS A 50 4.02 19.99 -6.76
N THR A 51 2.78 19.65 -6.99
CA THR A 51 2.16 19.61 -8.32
C THR A 51 0.77 20.22 -8.28
N SER A 52 0.17 20.44 -9.46
CA SER A 52 -1.24 20.84 -9.59
C SER A 52 -2.21 19.65 -9.68
N HIS A 53 -1.72 18.42 -9.49
CA HIS A 53 -2.51 17.19 -9.68
C HIS A 53 -3.11 16.70 -8.37
N ASP A 54 -4.32 16.14 -8.45
CA ASP A 54 -5.03 15.54 -7.31
C ASP A 54 -4.97 14.02 -7.38
N ILE A 55 -4.80 13.37 -6.22
CA ILE A 55 -4.82 11.91 -6.10
C ILE A 55 -6.13 11.46 -5.46
N ILE A 56 -6.86 10.59 -6.14
CA ILE A 56 -8.08 9.96 -5.66
C ILE A 56 -7.80 8.49 -5.37
N VAL A 57 -7.93 8.11 -4.09
CA VAL A 57 -7.56 6.78 -3.59
C VAL A 57 -8.78 5.89 -3.41
N THR A 58 -8.76 4.72 -4.05
CA THR A 58 -9.66 3.60 -3.75
C THR A 58 -8.89 2.51 -3.03
N SER A 59 -9.34 2.12 -1.83
CA SER A 59 -8.65 1.12 -1.02
C SER A 59 -9.42 -0.19 -0.88
N GLY A 60 -8.68 -1.31 -0.89
CA GLY A 60 -9.25 -2.65 -0.74
C GLY A 60 -8.16 -3.71 -0.52
N SER A 61 -8.54 -5.00 -0.50
CA SER A 61 -7.54 -6.06 -0.64
C SER A 61 -6.99 -6.07 -2.07
N SER A 62 -5.75 -6.56 -2.25
CA SER A 62 -5.16 -6.67 -3.59
C SER A 62 -6.04 -7.49 -4.53
N GLY A 63 -6.63 -8.59 -4.05
CA GLY A 63 -7.53 -9.44 -4.84
C GLY A 63 -8.83 -8.74 -5.22
N SER A 64 -9.42 -7.96 -4.31
CA SER A 64 -10.65 -7.19 -4.60
C SER A 64 -10.38 -6.09 -5.63
N LEU A 65 -9.28 -5.35 -5.50
CA LEU A 65 -8.89 -4.31 -6.45
C LEU A 65 -8.58 -4.90 -7.83
N TYR A 66 -7.86 -6.03 -7.88
CA TYR A 66 -7.62 -6.76 -9.12
C TYR A 66 -8.94 -7.12 -9.82
N SER A 67 -9.92 -7.66 -9.09
CA SER A 67 -11.23 -7.98 -9.64
C SER A 67 -11.94 -6.76 -10.20
N GLN A 68 -11.90 -5.62 -9.50
CA GLN A 68 -12.48 -4.36 -9.98
C GLN A 68 -11.80 -3.88 -11.28
N ILE A 69 -10.46 -3.96 -11.36
CA ILE A 69 -9.69 -3.56 -12.54
C ILE A 69 -10.05 -4.43 -13.75
N ILE A 70 -10.13 -5.75 -13.58
CA ILE A 70 -10.54 -6.67 -14.66
C ILE A 70 -11.95 -6.36 -15.16
N ASN A 71 -12.85 -5.95 -14.26
CA ASN A 71 -14.23 -5.56 -14.58
C ASN A 71 -14.36 -4.09 -15.01
N GLY A 72 -13.26 -3.40 -15.31
CA GLY A 72 -13.29 -2.08 -15.94
C GLY A 72 -13.31 -0.89 -14.99
N ALA A 73 -12.94 -1.05 -13.72
CA ALA A 73 -12.78 0.09 -12.82
C ALA A 73 -11.80 1.12 -13.42
N PRO A 74 -12.15 2.42 -13.44
CA PRO A 74 -11.36 3.46 -14.11
C PRO A 74 -10.18 3.91 -13.22
N LEU A 75 -9.32 2.97 -12.85
CA LEU A 75 -8.10 3.24 -12.07
C LEU A 75 -6.92 3.46 -13.03
N ASP A 76 -6.05 4.42 -12.69
CA ASP A 76 -4.87 4.78 -13.45
C ASP A 76 -3.64 4.01 -12.99
N ILE A 77 -3.57 3.72 -11.67
CA ILE A 77 -2.44 3.03 -11.03
C ILE A 77 -3.00 1.96 -10.08
N PHE A 78 -2.30 0.84 -10.00
CA PHE A 78 -2.53 -0.17 -8.98
C PHE A 78 -1.29 -0.34 -8.11
N LEU A 79 -1.43 -0.06 -6.80
CA LEU A 79 -0.45 -0.34 -5.77
C LEU A 79 -0.88 -1.61 -5.02
N SER A 80 -0.37 -2.74 -5.46
CA SER A 80 -0.71 -4.06 -4.90
C SER A 80 0.13 -4.38 -3.67
N GLY A 81 -0.42 -5.18 -2.77
CA GLY A 81 0.32 -5.79 -1.66
C GLY A 81 1.09 -7.06 -2.06
N ASP A 82 1.11 -7.42 -3.34
CA ASP A 82 1.87 -8.54 -3.91
C ASP A 82 2.41 -8.21 -5.30
N GLN A 83 3.26 -9.09 -5.85
CA GLN A 83 3.78 -9.00 -7.22
C GLN A 83 2.92 -9.78 -8.24
N LYS A 84 2.16 -10.79 -7.76
CA LYS A 84 1.42 -11.73 -8.61
C LYS A 84 0.31 -11.06 -9.40
N LEU A 85 -0.47 -10.20 -8.76
CA LEU A 85 -1.62 -9.56 -9.38
C LEU A 85 -1.22 -8.47 -10.38
N PRO A 86 -0.25 -7.56 -10.10
CA PRO A 86 0.29 -6.65 -11.10
C PRO A 86 0.88 -7.38 -12.32
N LYS A 87 1.62 -8.49 -12.11
CA LYS A 87 2.14 -9.32 -13.21
C LYS A 87 1.01 -9.91 -14.06
N LYS A 88 -0.10 -10.35 -13.44
CA LYS A 88 -1.27 -10.82 -14.18
C LYS A 88 -1.91 -9.71 -15.02
N LEU A 89 -2.01 -8.48 -14.48
CA LEU A 89 -2.56 -7.34 -15.23
C LEU A 89 -1.67 -6.98 -16.42
N GLU A 90 -0.35 -7.02 -16.26
CA GLU A 90 0.61 -6.83 -17.33
C GLU A 90 0.42 -7.87 -18.45
N ASN A 91 0.35 -9.16 -18.09
CA ASN A 91 0.17 -10.26 -19.02
C ASN A 91 -1.19 -10.21 -19.76
N ASN A 92 -2.23 -9.69 -19.12
CA ASN A 92 -3.59 -9.58 -19.68
C ASN A 92 -3.85 -8.23 -20.38
N SER A 93 -2.79 -7.44 -20.64
CA SER A 93 -2.87 -6.12 -21.29
C SER A 93 -3.81 -5.13 -20.59
N LYS A 94 -4.09 -5.31 -19.29
CA LYS A 94 -4.80 -4.35 -18.43
C LYS A 94 -3.81 -3.42 -17.71
N GLY A 95 -2.57 -3.85 -17.53
CA GLY A 95 -1.43 -3.05 -17.07
C GLY A 95 -0.51 -2.72 -18.25
N ILE A 96 0.19 -1.59 -18.16
CA ILE A 96 1.14 -1.15 -19.19
C ILE A 96 2.46 -1.87 -18.97
N ALA A 97 2.88 -2.65 -19.94
CA ALA A 97 4.14 -3.40 -19.91
C ALA A 97 5.36 -2.48 -19.65
N GLY A 98 6.26 -2.95 -18.80
CA GLY A 98 7.48 -2.23 -18.42
C GLY A 98 7.27 -1.11 -17.38
N THR A 99 6.04 -0.88 -16.90
CA THR A 99 5.77 0.12 -15.84
C THR A 99 5.69 -0.49 -14.45
N ARG A 100 5.79 -1.82 -14.34
CA ARG A 100 5.72 -2.53 -13.07
C ARG A 100 7.06 -2.48 -12.33
N PHE A 101 7.03 -2.11 -11.06
CA PHE A 101 8.19 -2.15 -10.18
C PHE A 101 7.79 -2.43 -8.72
N THR A 102 8.71 -2.98 -7.93
CA THR A 102 8.52 -3.18 -6.49
C THR A 102 8.76 -1.87 -5.77
N TYR A 103 7.72 -1.32 -5.14
CA TYR A 103 7.81 -0.06 -4.39
C TYR A 103 8.07 -0.25 -2.90
N ALA A 104 7.76 -1.43 -2.35
CA ALA A 104 7.98 -1.75 -0.93
C ALA A 104 7.97 -3.27 -0.69
N LYS A 105 8.58 -3.69 0.43
CA LYS A 105 8.41 -5.01 1.03
C LYS A 105 7.75 -4.83 2.39
N GLY A 106 6.59 -5.45 2.57
CA GLY A 106 5.82 -5.37 3.81
C GLY A 106 6.39 -6.25 4.92
N GLN A 107 6.19 -5.84 6.16
CA GLN A 107 6.55 -6.62 7.34
C GLN A 107 5.28 -7.01 8.10
N LEU A 108 5.18 -8.30 8.46
CA LEU A 108 4.08 -8.85 9.24
C LEU A 108 4.39 -8.76 10.72
N GLN A 109 3.41 -8.34 11.51
CA GLN A 109 3.45 -8.39 12.97
C GLN A 109 2.23 -9.13 13.52
N LEU A 110 2.36 -9.70 14.71
CA LEU A 110 1.23 -10.06 15.55
C LEU A 110 0.97 -8.90 16.51
N TRP A 111 -0.28 -8.54 16.75
CA TRP A 111 -0.65 -7.42 17.60
C TRP A 111 -1.81 -7.78 18.54
N SER A 112 -1.83 -7.18 19.72
CA SER A 112 -2.94 -7.31 20.69
C SER A 112 -3.09 -6.07 21.54
N SER A 113 -4.33 -5.70 21.82
CA SER A 113 -4.70 -4.74 22.87
C SER A 113 -5.14 -5.42 24.19
N ASN A 114 -5.15 -6.75 24.25
CA ASN A 114 -5.52 -7.49 25.45
C ASN A 114 -4.37 -7.50 26.47
N LYS A 115 -4.53 -6.75 27.56
CA LYS A 115 -3.51 -6.58 28.60
C LYS A 115 -3.01 -7.91 29.17
N SER A 116 -3.86 -8.92 29.26
CA SER A 116 -3.50 -10.25 29.78
C SER A 116 -2.54 -11.03 28.89
N LEU A 117 -2.34 -10.61 27.65
CA LEU A 117 -1.42 -11.23 26.69
C LEU A 117 -0.08 -10.48 26.57
N LEU A 118 -0.01 -9.23 27.03
CA LEU A 118 1.14 -8.35 26.74
C LEU A 118 2.45 -8.81 27.37
N HIS A 119 2.44 -9.66 28.40
CA HIS A 119 3.65 -10.21 29.03
C HIS A 119 4.19 -11.46 28.31
N LYS A 120 3.38 -12.10 27.44
CA LYS A 120 3.76 -13.33 26.74
C LYS A 120 4.72 -13.03 25.57
N LYS A 121 5.53 -14.01 25.20
CA LYS A 121 6.43 -13.93 24.02
C LYS A 121 5.78 -14.56 22.81
N PHE A 122 6.25 -14.18 21.62
CA PHE A 122 5.95 -14.89 20.38
C PHE A 122 6.98 -16.01 20.18
N PRO A 123 6.59 -17.24 19.76
CA PRO A 123 5.24 -17.65 19.33
C PRO A 123 4.31 -18.15 20.47
N GLU A 124 4.79 -18.28 21.72
CA GLU A 124 4.07 -18.89 22.84
C GLU A 124 2.72 -18.21 23.12
N VAL A 125 2.61 -16.93 22.80
CA VAL A 125 1.35 -16.18 22.95
C VAL A 125 0.19 -16.82 22.18
N LEU A 126 0.47 -17.48 21.02
CA LEU A 126 -0.53 -18.15 20.19
C LEU A 126 -1.18 -19.36 20.89
N ASN A 127 -0.49 -19.98 21.84
CA ASN A 127 -0.97 -21.14 22.61
C ASN A 127 -1.71 -20.75 23.91
N SER A 128 -1.95 -19.46 24.13
CA SER A 128 -2.63 -19.01 25.33
C SER A 128 -4.10 -19.47 25.36
N THR A 129 -4.52 -20.05 26.49
CA THR A 129 -5.87 -20.60 26.67
C THR A 129 -6.96 -19.53 26.66
N ILE A 130 -6.60 -18.27 26.96
CA ILE A 130 -7.55 -17.15 26.98
C ILE A 130 -7.90 -16.65 25.56
N ILE A 131 -7.17 -17.08 24.53
CA ILE A 131 -7.42 -16.66 23.14
C ILE A 131 -8.66 -17.39 22.61
N LYS A 132 -9.64 -16.59 22.20
CA LYS A 132 -10.85 -17.03 21.49
C LYS A 132 -10.79 -16.71 20.01
N TYR A 133 -10.30 -15.53 19.64
CA TYR A 133 -10.32 -15.03 18.26
C TYR A 133 -8.96 -14.48 17.84
N ILE A 134 -8.48 -14.97 16.69
CA ILE A 134 -7.25 -14.53 16.02
C ILE A 134 -7.61 -14.01 14.63
N GLY A 135 -7.37 -12.72 14.37
CA GLY A 135 -7.63 -12.12 13.06
C GLY A 135 -6.49 -12.36 12.08
N ILE A 136 -6.85 -12.78 10.88
CA ILE A 136 -5.97 -12.77 9.71
C ILE A 136 -6.71 -12.19 8.51
N GLY A 137 -6.02 -11.55 7.56
CA GLY A 137 -6.63 -11.25 6.26
C GLY A 137 -7.01 -12.54 5.55
N ASN A 138 -8.09 -12.55 4.75
CA ASN A 138 -8.45 -13.74 3.98
C ASN A 138 -7.30 -14.14 3.04
N PRO A 139 -6.65 -15.29 3.21
CA PRO A 139 -5.45 -15.68 2.44
C PRO A 139 -5.66 -15.74 0.92
N LYS A 140 -6.91 -15.91 0.48
CA LYS A 140 -7.23 -15.95 -0.96
C LYS A 140 -7.08 -14.58 -1.65
N PHE A 141 -7.24 -13.47 -0.90
CA PHE A 141 -7.33 -12.13 -1.47
C PHE A 141 -6.38 -11.12 -0.83
N VAL A 142 -5.82 -11.45 0.34
CA VAL A 142 -5.01 -10.55 1.16
C VAL A 142 -3.59 -11.10 1.31
N PRO A 143 -2.56 -10.47 0.72
CA PRO A 143 -1.17 -10.96 0.79
C PRO A 143 -0.65 -11.15 2.22
N TYR A 144 -0.97 -10.22 3.13
CA TYR A 144 -0.63 -10.36 4.55
C TYR A 144 -1.36 -11.52 5.24
N GLY A 145 -2.56 -11.85 4.78
CA GLY A 145 -3.29 -13.03 5.26
C GLY A 145 -2.65 -14.33 4.78
N PHE A 146 -2.15 -14.34 3.55
CA PHE A 146 -1.36 -15.46 3.03
C PHE A 146 -0.08 -15.66 3.86
N ALA A 147 0.66 -14.57 4.14
CA ALA A 147 1.84 -14.61 5.01
C ALA A 147 1.51 -15.09 6.44
N ALA A 148 0.40 -14.64 7.03
CA ALA A 148 -0.05 -15.11 8.34
C ALA A 148 -0.36 -16.63 8.34
N ASN A 149 -0.98 -17.12 7.27
CA ASN A 149 -1.24 -18.56 7.10
C ASN A 149 0.07 -19.37 6.99
N GLU A 150 1.07 -18.86 6.25
CA GLU A 150 2.42 -19.49 6.18
C GLU A 150 3.08 -19.55 7.57
N VAL A 151 2.99 -18.48 8.38
CA VAL A 151 3.50 -18.46 9.76
C VAL A 151 2.85 -19.58 10.59
N LEU A 152 1.53 -19.66 10.57
CA LEU A 152 0.80 -20.68 11.34
C LEU A 152 1.11 -22.10 10.86
N GLN A 153 1.28 -22.30 9.56
CA GLN A 153 1.71 -23.59 8.99
C GLN A 153 3.12 -23.98 9.45
N LYS A 154 4.09 -23.07 9.34
CA LYS A 154 5.49 -23.34 9.74
C LYS A 154 5.65 -23.58 11.24
N LEU A 155 4.80 -22.98 12.06
CA LEU A 155 4.75 -23.24 13.50
C LEU A 155 3.98 -24.51 13.86
N GLY A 156 3.35 -25.19 12.89
CA GLY A 156 2.50 -26.37 13.13
C GLY A 156 1.17 -26.04 13.84
N LEU A 157 0.76 -24.77 13.88
CA LEU A 157 -0.38 -24.30 14.66
C LEU A 157 -1.65 -24.07 13.83
N LEU A 158 -1.58 -24.17 12.50
CA LEU A 158 -2.71 -23.80 11.63
C LEU A 158 -3.96 -24.64 11.93
N GLU A 159 -3.85 -25.96 12.03
CA GLU A 159 -5.00 -26.83 12.28
C GLU A 159 -5.55 -26.64 13.70
N GLN A 160 -4.67 -26.52 14.69
CA GLN A 160 -5.06 -26.30 16.10
C GLN A 160 -5.83 -24.97 16.28
N LEU A 161 -5.45 -23.94 15.55
CA LEU A 161 -6.02 -22.59 15.69
C LEU A 161 -7.13 -22.30 14.66
N ARG A 162 -7.40 -23.20 13.71
CA ARG A 162 -8.36 -23.00 12.62
C ARG A 162 -9.72 -22.48 13.07
N SER A 163 -10.28 -23.06 14.13
CA SER A 163 -11.58 -22.68 14.68
C SER A 163 -11.60 -21.29 15.34
N LYS A 164 -10.43 -20.75 15.67
CA LYS A 164 -10.26 -19.42 16.27
C LYS A 164 -9.98 -18.33 15.22
N LEU A 165 -9.73 -18.70 13.95
CA LEU A 165 -9.36 -17.74 12.92
C LEU A 165 -10.58 -16.97 12.41
N ILE A 166 -10.49 -15.65 12.49
CA ILE A 166 -11.46 -14.71 11.92
C ILE A 166 -10.84 -14.06 10.68
N LEU A 167 -11.51 -14.22 9.53
CA LEU A 167 -11.02 -13.74 8.24
C LEU A 167 -11.52 -12.32 7.97
N GLY A 168 -10.60 -11.35 7.89
CA GLY A 168 -10.89 -9.99 7.44
C GLY A 168 -10.90 -9.89 5.92
N LYS A 169 -11.78 -9.03 5.39
CA LYS A 169 -11.85 -8.72 3.95
C LYS A 169 -10.56 -8.04 3.43
N ASN A 170 -9.84 -7.36 4.30
CA ASN A 170 -8.52 -6.75 4.04
C ASN A 170 -7.76 -6.61 5.36
N ILE A 171 -6.45 -6.28 5.30
CA ILE A 171 -5.59 -6.27 6.49
C ILE A 171 -5.91 -5.11 7.44
N ASN A 172 -6.32 -3.95 6.93
CA ASN A 172 -6.71 -2.82 7.77
C ASN A 172 -7.97 -3.14 8.59
N GLN A 173 -8.92 -3.89 8.05
CA GLN A 173 -10.08 -4.38 8.81
C GLN A 173 -9.64 -5.26 9.99
N VAL A 174 -8.70 -6.17 9.77
CA VAL A 174 -8.16 -7.03 10.85
C VAL A 174 -7.55 -6.18 11.95
N PHE A 175 -6.75 -5.17 11.59
CA PHE A 175 -6.17 -4.25 12.55
C PHE A 175 -7.25 -3.50 13.36
N VAL A 176 -8.27 -2.94 12.69
CA VAL A 176 -9.38 -2.23 13.35
C VAL A 176 -10.16 -3.13 14.30
N MET A 177 -10.45 -4.38 13.90
CA MET A 177 -11.11 -5.35 14.77
C MET A 177 -10.28 -5.67 16.03
N GLY A 178 -8.98 -5.84 15.90
CA GLY A 178 -8.05 -6.01 17.02
C GLY A 178 -8.04 -4.78 17.93
N TYR A 179 -7.98 -3.59 17.35
CA TYR A 179 -7.96 -2.32 18.08
C TYR A 179 -9.20 -2.13 18.97
N PHE A 180 -10.38 -2.47 18.47
CA PHE A 180 -11.64 -2.42 19.22
C PHE A 180 -11.91 -3.66 20.08
N ARG A 181 -10.90 -4.53 20.27
CA ARG A 181 -10.97 -5.75 21.10
C ARG A 181 -11.99 -6.80 20.63
N ASN A 182 -12.36 -6.78 19.36
CA ASN A 182 -13.15 -7.84 18.75
C ASN A 182 -12.30 -9.09 18.44
N LEU A 183 -10.99 -8.96 18.57
CA LEU A 183 -9.99 -10.04 18.42
C LEU A 183 -9.03 -9.99 19.61
N ASP A 184 -8.61 -11.16 20.09
CA ASP A 184 -7.57 -11.25 21.10
C ASP A 184 -6.18 -11.02 20.52
N LEU A 185 -5.95 -11.57 19.33
CA LEU A 185 -4.73 -11.37 18.53
C LEU A 185 -5.09 -11.01 17.09
N ALA A 186 -4.24 -10.24 16.43
CA ALA A 186 -4.41 -9.86 15.04
C ALA A 186 -3.05 -9.90 14.31
N PHE A 187 -2.98 -10.64 13.20
CA PHE A 187 -1.87 -10.51 12.28
C PHE A 187 -2.08 -9.25 11.44
N VAL A 188 -1.13 -8.31 11.50
CA VAL A 188 -1.28 -6.96 10.96
C VAL A 188 -0.06 -6.53 10.16
N ALA A 189 -0.19 -5.47 9.37
CA ALA A 189 0.96 -4.81 8.77
C ALA A 189 1.69 -3.98 9.83
N LYS A 190 3.03 -4.05 9.88
CA LYS A 190 3.87 -3.23 10.77
C LYS A 190 3.60 -1.74 10.58
N SER A 191 3.31 -1.31 9.36
CA SER A 191 2.95 0.07 9.03
C SER A 191 1.69 0.56 9.74
N ASP A 192 0.68 -0.29 9.93
CA ASP A 192 -0.53 0.09 10.67
C ASP A 192 -0.21 0.39 12.13
N VAL A 193 0.68 -0.40 12.74
CA VAL A 193 1.13 -0.19 14.13
C VAL A 193 1.90 1.12 14.25
N ILE A 194 2.86 1.37 13.36
CA ILE A 194 3.71 2.57 13.39
C ILE A 194 2.90 3.85 13.16
N ILE A 195 2.06 3.88 12.10
CA ILE A 195 1.35 5.10 11.69
C ILE A 195 0.30 5.51 12.72
N LYS A 196 -0.37 4.55 13.32
CA LYS A 196 -1.43 4.85 14.27
C LYS A 196 -0.92 5.03 15.71
N ASN A 197 0.41 4.94 15.93
CA ASN A 197 1.06 5.07 17.24
C ASN A 197 0.40 4.24 18.34
N HIS A 198 0.10 2.97 18.02
CA HIS A 198 -0.71 2.09 18.86
C HIS A 198 0.10 1.34 19.91
N ASP A 199 1.40 1.58 20.03
CA ASP A 199 2.23 1.00 21.09
C ASP A 199 1.75 1.36 22.48
N GLN A 200 1.05 2.49 22.62
CA GLN A 200 0.43 2.91 23.89
C GLN A 200 -0.84 2.11 24.27
N LYS A 201 -1.52 1.45 23.31
CA LYS A 201 -2.78 0.74 23.53
C LYS A 201 -2.68 -0.76 23.42
N GLY A 202 -1.53 -1.30 23.02
CA GLY A 202 -1.31 -2.71 22.81
C GLY A 202 0.16 -3.06 22.70
N ARG A 203 0.42 -4.30 22.28
CA ARG A 203 1.75 -4.81 22.00
C ARG A 203 1.78 -5.41 20.61
N ALA A 204 2.85 -5.13 19.89
CA ALA A 204 3.22 -5.82 18.67
C ALA A 204 4.38 -6.78 18.93
N TRP A 205 4.34 -7.93 18.27
CA TRP A 205 5.44 -8.88 18.20
C TRP A 205 5.92 -8.95 16.75
N ASP A 206 7.20 -8.68 16.54
CA ASP A 206 7.83 -8.89 15.25
C ASP A 206 7.84 -10.39 14.92
N ILE A 207 7.51 -10.71 13.67
CA ILE A 207 7.53 -12.08 13.15
C ILE A 207 8.77 -12.24 12.30
N ALA A 208 9.59 -13.24 12.62
CA ALA A 208 10.82 -13.50 11.89
C ALA A 208 10.54 -13.79 10.41
N GLN A 209 11.31 -13.16 9.51
CA GLN A 209 11.10 -13.25 8.06
C GLN A 209 11.17 -14.68 7.51
N ASN A 210 11.89 -15.57 8.18
CA ASN A 210 11.97 -16.97 7.78
C ASN A 210 10.68 -17.78 8.00
N LEU A 211 9.69 -17.20 8.71
CA LEU A 211 8.39 -17.83 8.94
C LEU A 211 7.38 -17.57 7.82
N TYR A 212 7.63 -16.64 6.92
CA TYR A 212 6.75 -16.34 5.79
C TYR A 212 7.53 -15.84 4.58
N SER A 213 6.93 -15.97 3.40
CA SER A 213 7.48 -15.46 2.15
C SER A 213 7.53 -13.93 2.14
N PRO A 214 8.57 -13.28 1.58
CA PRO A 214 8.64 -11.83 1.51
C PRO A 214 7.42 -11.21 0.85
N ILE A 215 6.78 -10.25 1.51
CA ILE A 215 5.59 -9.55 1.01
C ILE A 215 6.05 -8.42 0.08
N LYS A 216 6.55 -8.78 -1.12
CA LYS A 216 6.96 -7.81 -2.14
C LYS A 216 5.73 -7.20 -2.79
N GLN A 217 5.68 -5.86 -2.84
CA GLN A 217 4.52 -5.07 -3.27
C GLN A 217 4.88 -4.31 -4.53
N ASP A 218 4.13 -4.55 -5.61
CA ASP A 218 4.39 -3.92 -6.90
C ASP A 218 3.37 -2.83 -7.22
N ALA A 219 3.88 -1.74 -7.81
CA ALA A 219 3.11 -0.73 -8.50
C ALA A 219 3.04 -1.07 -10.00
N ILE A 220 1.93 -0.73 -10.65
CA ILE A 220 1.79 -0.81 -12.10
C ILE A 220 0.85 0.29 -12.62
N MET A 221 1.21 0.90 -13.75
CA MET A 221 0.32 1.76 -14.51
C MET A 221 -0.75 0.91 -15.21
N LEU A 222 -1.99 1.34 -15.15
CA LEU A 222 -3.12 0.71 -15.83
C LEU A 222 -3.44 1.43 -17.15
N VAL A 223 -4.20 0.76 -18.02
CA VAL A 223 -4.55 1.29 -19.35
C VAL A 223 -5.18 2.70 -19.29
N PRO A 224 -6.13 3.02 -18.37
CA PRO A 224 -6.68 4.38 -18.29
C PRO A 224 -5.61 5.46 -18.05
N GLY A 225 -4.57 5.16 -17.27
CA GLY A 225 -3.48 6.10 -16.95
C GLY A 225 -2.47 6.32 -18.08
N LYS A 226 -2.47 5.50 -19.14
CA LYS A 226 -1.41 5.50 -20.18
C LYS A 226 -1.14 6.86 -20.81
N LYS A 227 -2.21 7.65 -21.02
CA LYS A 227 -2.12 8.95 -21.69
C LYS A 227 -1.90 10.14 -20.75
N LYS A 228 -1.94 9.92 -19.43
CA LYS A 228 -1.79 10.95 -18.41
C LYS A 228 -0.31 11.12 -18.04
N ASN A 229 0.22 12.32 -18.20
CA ASN A 229 1.59 12.62 -17.77
C ASN A 229 1.69 12.64 -16.23
N SER A 230 0.66 13.12 -15.54
CA SER A 230 0.56 13.09 -14.07
C SER A 230 0.76 11.70 -13.47
N VAL A 231 0.28 10.65 -14.16
CA VAL A 231 0.46 9.25 -13.74
C VAL A 231 1.93 8.82 -13.80
N LYS A 232 2.64 9.22 -14.86
CA LYS A 232 4.10 8.97 -14.98
C LYS A 232 4.87 9.72 -13.90
N ASP A 233 4.52 10.98 -13.69
CA ASP A 233 5.14 11.85 -12.69
C ASP A 233 4.94 11.27 -11.28
N PHE A 234 3.74 10.77 -10.96
CA PHE A 234 3.49 10.11 -9.68
C PHE A 234 4.30 8.80 -9.51
N LEU A 235 4.41 7.95 -10.54
CA LEU A 235 5.20 6.72 -10.44
C LEU A 235 6.70 7.02 -10.28
N ASN A 236 7.22 8.04 -10.98
CA ASN A 236 8.58 8.53 -10.79
C ASN A 236 8.78 9.10 -9.37
N PHE A 237 7.81 9.87 -8.88
CA PHE A 237 7.83 10.40 -7.53
C PHE A 237 7.84 9.29 -6.48
N LEU A 238 6.97 8.27 -6.65
CA LEU A 238 6.90 7.11 -5.75
C LEU A 238 8.23 6.35 -5.67
N SER A 239 8.98 6.29 -6.77
CA SER A 239 10.28 5.61 -6.85
C SER A 239 11.47 6.49 -6.44
N SER A 240 11.26 7.78 -6.12
CA SER A 240 12.33 8.69 -5.68
C SER A 240 12.90 8.31 -4.31
N ASP A 241 14.19 8.61 -4.08
CA ASP A 241 14.86 8.30 -2.82
C ASP A 241 14.21 8.96 -1.61
N SER A 242 13.70 10.18 -1.76
CA SER A 242 12.97 10.89 -0.72
C SER A 242 11.74 10.10 -0.27
N ILE A 243 10.96 9.59 -1.21
CA ILE A 243 9.74 8.81 -0.91
C ILE A 243 10.10 7.40 -0.44
N LYS A 244 11.12 6.76 -1.00
CA LYS A 244 11.66 5.49 -0.48
C LYS A 244 12.05 5.59 0.99
N ASN A 245 12.76 6.66 1.37
CA ASN A 245 13.13 6.91 2.77
C ASN A 245 11.90 7.11 3.66
N LYS A 246 10.88 7.82 3.14
CA LYS A 246 9.61 7.98 3.86
C LYS A 246 8.90 6.64 4.04
N ILE A 247 8.84 5.80 3.01
CA ILE A 247 8.24 4.45 3.08
C ILE A 247 8.99 3.58 4.11
N ARG A 248 10.34 3.64 4.16
CA ARG A 248 11.14 2.94 5.18
C ARG A 248 10.76 3.37 6.60
N SER A 249 10.62 4.69 6.85
CA SER A 249 10.24 5.21 8.16
C SER A 249 8.83 4.78 8.61
N LEU A 250 8.00 4.32 7.67
CA LEU A 250 6.65 3.82 7.93
C LEU A 250 6.59 2.28 8.09
N GLY A 251 7.74 1.62 8.29
CA GLY A 251 7.79 0.19 8.62
C GLY A 251 7.86 -0.76 7.43
N TYR A 252 8.28 -0.28 6.27
CA TYR A 252 8.56 -1.11 5.10
C TYR A 252 10.07 -1.29 4.88
N ILE A 253 10.43 -2.34 4.16
CA ILE A 253 11.76 -2.49 3.58
C ILE A 253 11.67 -2.01 2.13
N VAL A 254 12.62 -1.17 1.71
CA VAL A 254 12.73 -0.68 0.32
C VAL A 254 14.18 -0.82 -0.11
N ASP A 255 14.39 -1.42 -1.26
CA ASP A 255 15.72 -1.60 -1.89
C ASP A 255 16.20 -0.30 -2.52
#